data_e4be94deef258511e6f49f7c58ef8f6b
#
_entry.id   e4be94deef258511e6f49f7c58ef8f6b
#
_cell.length_a   1.000
_cell.length_b   1.000
_cell.length_c   1.000
_cell.angle_alpha   90.00
_cell.angle_beta   90.00
_cell.angle_gamma   90.00
#
_symmetry.space_group_name_H-M   'P 1'
#
loop_
_entity.id
_entity.type
_entity.pdbx_description
1 polymer ?
#
loop_
_entity_poly.entity_id
_entity_poly.type
_entity_poly.pdbx_seq_one_letter_code
_entity_poly.pdbx_strand_id
1 'polypeptide(L)'
;MDSLKKAGLEFALFEEAHENPTTEDVAAGLEVAKDFQPDLLIGLGGGSSMDCAKGINFLLTNGGQVQDYWGVGKAKKPMLPFIAVPTTAGTGSELQSFALISDAKTHAKMACGDKKAAAFCAILDPSLTLTQPSSVTALTGVDAISHAVETLVTTRRTPVSMMFSRQSFQWLAQSFHRVISEPENLEARGCVQFAASLAGLAIENSMLGAAHALANPLTANYDVPHGQAVGVMLPY
;
A
#
# COMPACT_ATOMS: atom_id res chain seq x y z
N MET A 1 15.33 1.91 14.70
CA MET A 1 15.83 3.24 15.14
C MET A 1 17.28 3.21 15.57
N ASP A 2 17.71 2.23 16.33
CA ASP A 2 19.12 2.15 16.79
C ASP A 2 20.12 2.04 15.65
N SER A 3 19.76 1.40 14.53
CA SER A 3 20.61 1.32 13.33
C SER A 3 20.78 2.68 12.65
N LEU A 4 19.75 3.52 12.59
CA LEU A 4 19.84 4.88 12.05
C LEU A 4 20.72 5.76 12.94
N LYS A 5 20.54 5.70 14.26
CA LYS A 5 21.39 6.41 15.22
C LYS A 5 22.86 5.98 15.11
N LYS A 6 23.13 4.67 15.00
CA LYS A 6 24.49 4.14 14.81
C LYS A 6 25.11 4.59 13.49
N ALA A 7 24.29 4.81 12.46
CA ALA A 7 24.72 5.35 11.18
C ALA A 7 24.92 6.87 11.18
N GLY A 8 24.64 7.56 12.30
CA GLY A 8 24.73 9.02 12.41
C GLY A 8 23.63 9.77 11.66
N LEU A 9 22.50 9.12 11.37
CA LEU A 9 21.38 9.73 10.67
C LEU A 9 20.42 10.35 11.68
N GLU A 10 20.02 11.59 11.43
CA GLU A 10 18.94 12.24 12.14
C GLU A 10 17.60 11.75 11.58
N PHE A 11 16.60 11.59 12.44
CA PHE A 11 15.26 11.18 12.03
C PHE A 11 14.21 11.72 12.98
N ALA A 12 13.00 11.95 12.44
CA ALA A 12 11.77 12.15 13.20
C ALA A 12 10.82 10.97 12.95
N LEU A 13 9.97 10.68 13.92
CA LEU A 13 8.96 9.63 13.83
C LEU A 13 7.56 10.25 13.85
N PHE A 14 6.70 9.67 13.01
CA PHE A 14 5.26 9.84 13.07
C PHE A 14 4.61 8.46 13.16
N GLU A 15 4.01 8.15 14.31
CA GLU A 15 3.45 6.83 14.63
C GLU A 15 1.92 6.82 14.69
N GLU A 16 1.27 7.94 14.35
CA GLU A 16 -0.18 8.14 14.48
C GLU A 16 -0.94 7.87 13.17
N ALA A 17 -0.34 7.18 12.19
CA ALA A 17 -1.04 6.77 10.99
C ALA A 17 -1.99 5.61 11.31
N HIS A 18 -3.31 5.83 11.16
CA HIS A 18 -4.33 4.83 11.40
C HIS A 18 -4.57 3.93 10.18
N GLU A 19 -5.27 2.81 10.38
CA GLU A 19 -5.80 2.02 9.28
C GLU A 19 -6.77 2.87 8.45
N ASN A 20 -6.67 2.79 7.11
CA ASN A 20 -7.38 3.65 6.17
C ASN A 20 -7.15 5.15 6.45
N PRO A 21 -5.90 5.64 6.28
CA PRO A 21 -5.50 6.97 6.73
C PRO A 21 -6.40 8.06 6.18
N THR A 22 -6.64 9.05 7.01
CA THR A 22 -7.48 10.19 6.71
C THR A 22 -6.68 11.44 6.34
N THR A 23 -7.37 12.47 5.87
CA THR A 23 -6.78 13.79 5.67
C THR A 23 -6.23 14.39 6.97
N GLU A 24 -6.76 13.99 8.14
CA GLU A 24 -6.28 14.44 9.45
C GLU A 24 -4.96 13.75 9.82
N ASP A 25 -4.82 12.43 9.57
CA ASP A 25 -3.55 11.72 9.76
C ASP A 25 -2.43 12.33 8.91
N VAL A 26 -2.74 12.61 7.64
CA VAL A 26 -1.78 13.26 6.74
C VAL A 26 -1.41 14.67 7.22
N ALA A 27 -2.36 15.44 7.72
CA ALA A 27 -2.11 16.78 8.24
C ALA A 27 -1.23 16.73 9.50
N ALA A 28 -1.48 15.81 10.42
CA ALA A 28 -0.67 15.63 11.63
C ALA A 28 0.78 15.26 11.29
N GLY A 29 0.97 14.27 10.39
CA GLY A 29 2.30 13.87 9.93
C GLY A 29 3.02 14.97 9.14
N LEU A 30 2.28 15.82 8.41
CA LEU A 30 2.85 16.98 7.71
C LEU A 30 3.48 17.99 8.67
N GLU A 31 2.86 18.25 9.83
CA GLU A 31 3.45 19.17 10.83
C GLU A 31 4.78 18.63 11.35
N VAL A 32 4.86 17.33 11.68
CA VAL A 32 6.13 16.69 12.05
C VAL A 32 7.19 16.83 10.94
N ALA A 33 6.78 16.60 9.70
CA ALA A 33 7.69 16.70 8.55
C ALA A 33 8.15 18.14 8.28
N LYS A 34 7.30 19.14 8.47
CA LYS A 34 7.67 20.56 8.33
C LYS A 34 8.69 20.99 9.37
N ASP A 35 8.52 20.57 10.62
CA ASP A 35 9.42 20.90 11.71
C ASP A 35 10.79 20.24 11.53
N PHE A 36 10.82 19.01 11.06
CA PHE A 36 12.05 18.24 10.86
C PHE A 36 12.77 18.56 9.54
N GLN A 37 12.04 18.93 8.48
CA GLN A 37 12.55 19.17 7.12
C GLN A 37 13.35 17.99 6.54
N PRO A 38 12.73 16.83 6.34
CA PRO A 38 13.41 15.64 5.87
C PRO A 38 13.88 15.75 4.42
N ASP A 39 15.00 15.09 4.10
CA ASP A 39 15.46 14.87 2.72
C ASP A 39 14.90 13.60 2.09
N LEU A 40 14.36 12.69 2.92
CA LEU A 40 13.86 11.38 2.54
C LEU A 40 12.69 11.00 3.46
N LEU A 41 11.70 10.31 2.92
CA LEU A 41 10.63 9.70 3.70
C LEU A 41 10.74 8.18 3.69
N ILE A 42 10.42 7.55 4.82
CA ILE A 42 10.34 6.09 4.96
C ILE A 42 8.94 5.74 5.44
N GLY A 43 8.20 4.97 4.63
CA GLY A 43 6.93 4.36 5.03
C GLY A 43 7.19 2.95 5.55
N LEU A 44 7.20 2.78 6.88
CA LEU A 44 7.35 1.49 7.54
C LEU A 44 5.99 1.06 8.11
N GLY A 45 5.45 -0.05 7.62
CA GLY A 45 4.16 -0.56 8.09
C GLY A 45 3.33 -1.22 7.00
N GLY A 46 2.03 -1.29 7.17
CA GLY A 46 1.10 -1.75 6.15
C GLY A 46 0.85 -0.71 5.05
N GLY A 47 -0.04 -1.00 4.12
CA GLY A 47 -0.44 -0.08 3.05
C GLY A 47 -0.84 1.29 3.57
N SER A 48 -1.57 1.34 4.69
CA SER A 48 -2.00 2.59 5.32
C SER A 48 -0.85 3.51 5.72
N SER A 49 0.20 2.97 6.34
CA SER A 49 1.39 3.74 6.73
C SER A 49 2.13 4.29 5.50
N MET A 50 2.24 3.48 4.45
CA MET A 50 2.88 3.89 3.20
C MET A 50 2.05 4.95 2.46
N ASP A 51 0.74 4.79 2.43
CA ASP A 51 -0.16 5.75 1.79
C ASP A 51 -0.20 7.08 2.55
N CYS A 52 -0.19 7.04 3.90
CA CYS A 52 -0.05 8.23 4.72
C CYS A 52 1.28 8.96 4.43
N ALA A 53 2.40 8.24 4.38
CA ALA A 53 3.71 8.82 4.06
C ALA A 53 3.75 9.45 2.66
N LYS A 54 3.14 8.83 1.65
CA LYS A 54 2.97 9.42 0.31
C LYS A 54 2.08 10.66 0.36
N GLY A 55 0.98 10.63 1.12
CA GLY A 55 0.11 11.79 1.35
C GLY A 55 0.85 12.97 1.97
N ILE A 56 1.66 12.71 3.01
CA ILE A 56 2.55 13.72 3.62
C ILE A 56 3.51 14.28 2.57
N ASN A 57 4.11 13.42 1.74
CA ASN A 57 5.05 13.83 0.70
C ASN A 57 4.40 14.75 -0.35
N PHE A 58 3.16 14.46 -0.76
CA PHE A 58 2.40 15.35 -1.65
C PHE A 58 2.28 16.76 -1.04
N LEU A 59 1.83 16.87 0.21
CA LEU A 59 1.59 18.15 0.85
C LEU A 59 2.89 18.90 1.20
N LEU A 60 3.90 18.17 1.66
CA LEU A 60 5.19 18.75 2.04
C LEU A 60 5.90 19.41 0.84
N THR A 61 5.84 18.75 -0.32
CA THR A 61 6.58 19.19 -1.51
C THR A 61 5.78 20.10 -2.43
N ASN A 62 4.47 19.90 -2.51
CA ASN A 62 3.61 20.62 -3.46
C ASN A 62 2.60 21.55 -2.78
N GLY A 63 2.38 21.44 -1.46
CA GLY A 63 1.43 22.27 -0.70
C GLY A 63 -0.03 21.88 -0.92
N GLY A 64 -0.95 22.80 -0.61
CA GLY A 64 -2.38 22.56 -0.78
C GLY A 64 -2.97 21.59 0.25
N GLN A 65 -3.99 20.86 -0.16
CA GLN A 65 -4.69 19.84 0.63
C GLN A 65 -4.79 18.53 -0.15
N VAL A 66 -5.06 17.41 0.53
CA VAL A 66 -5.09 16.07 -0.10
C VAL A 66 -6.09 16.01 -1.27
N GLN A 67 -7.22 16.68 -1.13
CA GLN A 67 -8.28 16.76 -2.15
C GLN A 67 -7.78 17.32 -3.49
N ASP A 68 -6.77 18.18 -3.48
CA ASP A 68 -6.19 18.77 -4.69
C ASP A 68 -5.48 17.70 -5.55
N TYR A 69 -5.06 16.59 -4.93
CA TYR A 69 -4.34 15.49 -5.56
C TYR A 69 -5.23 14.32 -5.94
N TRP A 70 -6.52 14.34 -5.61
CA TRP A 70 -7.46 13.29 -5.99
C TRP A 70 -7.52 13.12 -7.52
N GLY A 71 -7.10 11.96 -7.99
CA GLY A 71 -6.92 11.62 -9.41
C GLY A 71 -5.46 11.35 -9.74
N VAL A 72 -5.00 11.62 -10.94
CA VAL A 72 -3.68 11.23 -11.43
C VAL A 72 -2.90 12.43 -11.95
N GLY A 73 -1.58 12.48 -11.65
CA GLY A 73 -0.63 13.42 -12.26
C GLY A 73 -0.79 14.88 -11.81
N LYS A 74 -1.26 15.11 -10.59
CA LYS A 74 -1.54 16.47 -10.11
C LYS A 74 -0.39 17.13 -9.36
N ALA A 75 0.64 16.39 -8.97
CA ALA A 75 1.84 16.99 -8.37
C ALA A 75 2.63 17.79 -9.40
N LYS A 76 2.89 19.07 -9.12
CA LYS A 76 3.58 20.00 -10.04
C LYS A 76 5.09 20.01 -9.83
N LYS A 77 5.52 19.72 -8.59
CA LYS A 77 6.95 19.74 -8.20
C LYS A 77 7.45 18.30 -7.99
N PRO A 78 8.76 18.06 -8.08
CA PRO A 78 9.35 16.80 -7.61
C PRO A 78 8.94 16.53 -6.16
N MET A 79 8.80 15.26 -5.83
CA MET A 79 8.55 14.79 -4.48
C MET A 79 9.87 14.30 -3.85
N LEU A 80 9.94 14.24 -2.53
CA LEU A 80 11.09 13.67 -1.84
C LEU A 80 11.24 12.19 -2.16
N PRO A 81 12.48 11.66 -2.17
CA PRO A 81 12.71 10.24 -2.24
C PRO A 81 11.90 9.50 -1.16
N PHE A 82 11.31 8.37 -1.52
CA PHE A 82 10.48 7.56 -0.65
C PHE A 82 10.98 6.12 -0.62
N ILE A 83 11.25 5.59 0.58
CA ILE A 83 11.53 4.17 0.80
C ILE A 83 10.30 3.53 1.41
N ALA A 84 9.86 2.41 0.85
CA ALA A 84 8.75 1.61 1.37
C ALA A 84 9.28 0.35 2.05
N VAL A 85 8.81 0.10 3.28
CA VAL A 85 9.16 -1.08 4.07
C VAL A 85 7.87 -1.73 4.57
N PRO A 86 7.25 -2.61 3.77
CA PRO A 86 5.97 -3.22 4.13
C PRO A 86 6.13 -4.24 5.26
N THR A 87 5.23 -4.18 6.23
CA THR A 87 5.08 -5.18 7.30
C THR A 87 3.87 -6.08 7.09
N THR A 88 3.14 -5.89 5.99
CA THR A 88 2.02 -6.72 5.53
C THR A 88 2.31 -7.24 4.13
N ALA A 89 1.64 -8.33 3.74
CA ALA A 89 1.78 -8.93 2.43
C ALA A 89 0.41 -8.98 1.73
N GLY A 90 0.01 -7.86 1.11
CA GLY A 90 -1.33 -7.78 0.50
C GLY A 90 -1.49 -6.60 -0.44
N THR A 91 -1.43 -5.39 0.07
CA THR A 91 -1.81 -4.17 -0.66
C THR A 91 -0.93 -3.86 -1.87
N GLY A 92 0.35 -4.25 -1.84
CA GLY A 92 1.31 -3.90 -2.88
C GLY A 92 1.60 -2.39 -2.98
N SER A 93 1.21 -1.59 -1.96
CA SER A 93 1.42 -0.13 -1.96
C SER A 93 2.88 0.26 -2.10
N GLU A 94 3.81 -0.59 -1.68
CA GLU A 94 5.25 -0.38 -1.81
C GLU A 94 5.75 -0.25 -3.26
N LEU A 95 5.00 -0.79 -4.22
CA LEU A 95 5.33 -0.71 -5.65
C LEU A 95 4.25 0.02 -6.48
N GLN A 96 3.41 0.80 -5.82
CA GLN A 96 2.40 1.64 -6.45
C GLN A 96 2.70 3.13 -6.23
N SER A 97 2.35 3.95 -7.21
CA SER A 97 2.47 5.41 -7.15
C SER A 97 1.22 6.09 -6.58
N PHE A 98 0.30 5.33 -6.00
CA PHE A 98 -0.93 5.81 -5.41
C PHE A 98 -0.85 5.92 -3.89
N ALA A 99 -1.53 6.93 -3.34
CA ALA A 99 -1.90 7.04 -1.94
C ALA A 99 -3.42 7.03 -1.82
N LEU A 100 -3.96 6.09 -1.05
CA LEU A 100 -5.39 5.99 -0.77
C LEU A 100 -5.68 6.66 0.57
N ILE A 101 -6.24 7.86 0.53
CA ILE A 101 -6.52 8.69 1.70
C ILE A 101 -8.02 8.95 1.78
N SER A 102 -8.61 8.73 2.94
CA SER A 102 -10.02 9.03 3.18
C SER A 102 -10.20 10.50 3.58
N ASP A 103 -11.17 11.17 3.01
CA ASP A 103 -11.57 12.49 3.49
C ASP A 103 -12.26 12.34 4.85
N ALA A 104 -11.72 12.97 5.89
CA ALA A 104 -12.24 12.83 7.26
C ALA A 104 -13.68 13.35 7.43
N LYS A 105 -14.16 14.24 6.54
CA LYS A 105 -15.50 14.83 6.62
C LYS A 105 -16.52 14.10 5.78
N THR A 106 -16.14 13.70 4.57
CA THR A 106 -17.07 13.09 3.60
C THR A 106 -16.96 11.57 3.55
N HIS A 107 -15.93 10.98 4.20
CA HIS A 107 -15.56 9.57 4.14
C HIS A 107 -15.24 9.06 2.72
N ALA A 108 -15.11 9.96 1.75
CA ALA A 108 -14.72 9.60 0.39
C ALA A 108 -13.28 9.10 0.35
N LYS A 109 -13.07 7.89 -0.17
CA LYS A 109 -11.74 7.31 -0.36
C LYS A 109 -11.13 7.88 -1.64
N MET A 110 -10.15 8.75 -1.48
CA MET A 110 -9.48 9.45 -2.56
C MET A 110 -8.24 8.67 -3.01
N ALA A 111 -8.16 8.33 -4.28
CA ALA A 111 -6.96 7.80 -4.89
C ALA A 111 -6.12 8.96 -5.46
N CYS A 112 -5.00 9.26 -4.82
CA CYS A 112 -4.06 10.30 -5.22
C CYS A 112 -2.86 9.65 -5.90
N GLY A 113 -2.83 9.65 -7.23
CA GLY A 113 -1.82 8.96 -8.02
C GLY A 113 -0.87 9.93 -8.72
N ASP A 114 0.43 9.74 -8.54
CA ASP A 114 1.44 10.44 -9.32
C ASP A 114 2.74 9.61 -9.34
N LYS A 115 3.34 9.42 -10.51
CA LYS A 115 4.60 8.66 -10.63
C LYS A 115 5.72 9.16 -9.72
N LYS A 116 5.67 10.44 -9.32
CA LYS A 116 6.62 11.03 -8.37
C LYS A 116 6.45 10.51 -6.94
N ALA A 117 5.27 9.94 -6.60
CA ALA A 117 5.00 9.35 -5.29
C ALA A 117 5.43 7.89 -5.18
N ALA A 118 5.87 7.28 -6.29
CA ALA A 118 6.39 5.92 -6.27
C ALA A 118 7.64 5.82 -5.39
N ALA A 119 7.74 4.73 -4.62
CA ALA A 119 8.96 4.45 -3.87
C ALA A 119 10.12 4.24 -4.84
N PHE A 120 11.26 4.88 -4.57
CA PHE A 120 12.47 4.63 -5.33
C PHE A 120 13.15 3.31 -4.89
N CYS A 121 12.82 2.84 -3.68
CA CYS A 121 13.29 1.58 -3.13
C CYS A 121 12.19 0.95 -2.26
N ALA A 122 11.93 -0.33 -2.44
CA ALA A 122 11.11 -1.14 -1.55
C ALA A 122 12.01 -2.19 -0.88
N ILE A 123 11.95 -2.26 0.46
CA ILE A 123 12.71 -3.24 1.25
C ILE A 123 11.72 -4.31 1.71
N LEU A 124 11.81 -5.49 1.13
CA LEU A 124 10.96 -6.63 1.45
C LEU A 124 11.68 -7.56 2.42
N ASP A 125 11.38 -7.42 3.69
CA ASP A 125 11.89 -8.30 4.74
C ASP A 125 10.72 -9.13 5.32
N PRO A 126 10.65 -10.44 5.04
CA PRO A 126 9.55 -11.28 5.51
C PRO A 126 9.51 -11.41 7.04
N SER A 127 10.62 -11.17 7.73
CA SER A 127 10.63 -11.19 9.20
C SER A 127 9.74 -10.12 9.82
N LEU A 128 9.55 -8.98 9.14
CA LEU A 128 8.65 -7.91 9.56
C LEU A 128 7.18 -8.28 9.48
N THR A 129 6.84 -9.36 8.78
CA THR A 129 5.45 -9.86 8.68
C THR A 129 5.11 -10.89 9.76
N LEU A 130 6.08 -11.37 10.56
CA LEU A 130 5.85 -12.41 11.58
C LEU A 130 4.90 -11.98 12.69
N THR A 131 4.92 -10.70 13.07
CA THR A 131 4.06 -10.16 14.13
C THR A 131 2.64 -9.84 13.65
N GLN A 132 2.38 -10.01 12.37
CA GLN A 132 1.07 -9.78 11.78
C GLN A 132 0.05 -10.78 12.35
N PRO A 133 -1.10 -10.34 12.87
CA PRO A 133 -2.16 -11.24 13.29
C PRO A 133 -2.58 -12.19 12.17
N SER A 134 -2.95 -13.43 12.49
CA SER A 134 -3.35 -14.43 11.49
C SER A 134 -4.56 -13.99 10.67
N SER A 135 -5.51 -13.27 11.27
CA SER A 135 -6.63 -12.66 10.54
C SER A 135 -6.18 -11.65 9.51
N VAL A 136 -5.21 -10.79 9.84
CA VAL A 136 -4.64 -9.82 8.91
C VAL A 136 -3.87 -10.53 7.80
N THR A 137 -3.08 -11.57 8.14
CA THR A 137 -2.39 -12.41 7.15
C THR A 137 -3.37 -13.03 6.14
N ALA A 138 -4.51 -13.55 6.62
CA ALA A 138 -5.53 -14.14 5.76
C ALA A 138 -6.18 -13.10 4.85
N LEU A 139 -6.62 -11.98 5.42
CA LEU A 139 -7.33 -10.92 4.69
C LEU A 139 -6.42 -10.24 3.65
N THR A 140 -5.19 -9.90 4.02
CA THR A 140 -4.25 -9.28 3.09
C THR A 140 -3.80 -10.24 1.99
N GLY A 141 -3.67 -11.53 2.29
CA GLY A 141 -3.36 -12.53 1.28
C GLY A 141 -4.49 -12.76 0.27
N VAL A 142 -5.75 -12.76 0.73
CA VAL A 142 -6.93 -12.79 -0.16
C VAL A 142 -6.98 -11.54 -1.03
N ASP A 143 -6.66 -10.39 -0.48
CA ASP A 143 -6.54 -9.13 -1.22
C ASP A 143 -5.48 -9.22 -2.32
N ALA A 144 -4.27 -9.72 -2.00
CA ALA A 144 -3.21 -9.94 -2.99
C ALA A 144 -3.63 -10.91 -4.11
N ILE A 145 -4.34 -11.99 -3.78
CA ILE A 145 -4.89 -12.92 -4.78
C ILE A 145 -5.87 -12.20 -5.69
N SER A 146 -6.73 -11.38 -5.11
CA SER A 146 -7.73 -10.60 -5.86
C SER A 146 -7.05 -9.59 -6.79
N HIS A 147 -6.02 -8.90 -6.33
CA HIS A 147 -5.19 -8.03 -7.15
C HIS A 147 -4.62 -8.76 -8.37
N ALA A 148 -4.03 -9.94 -8.15
CA ALA A 148 -3.44 -10.74 -9.23
C ALA A 148 -4.48 -11.21 -10.25
N VAL A 149 -5.68 -11.61 -9.79
CA VAL A 149 -6.78 -12.04 -10.68
C VAL A 149 -7.35 -10.87 -11.46
N GLU A 150 -7.73 -9.79 -10.77
CA GLU A 150 -8.37 -8.64 -11.42
C GLU A 150 -7.46 -7.95 -12.43
N THR A 151 -6.18 -7.77 -12.11
CA THR A 151 -5.21 -7.16 -13.03
C THR A 151 -4.94 -8.02 -14.27
N LEU A 152 -5.21 -9.33 -14.21
CA LEU A 152 -5.13 -10.22 -15.36
C LEU A 152 -6.34 -10.10 -16.29
N VAL A 153 -7.54 -9.82 -15.75
CA VAL A 153 -8.79 -9.82 -16.51
C VAL A 153 -9.36 -8.43 -16.80
N THR A 154 -8.89 -7.39 -16.10
CA THR A 154 -9.36 -6.01 -16.31
C THR A 154 -9.24 -5.58 -17.79
N THR A 155 -10.15 -4.72 -18.25
CA THR A 155 -10.10 -4.18 -19.60
C THR A 155 -8.88 -3.27 -19.83
N ARG A 156 -8.23 -2.81 -18.77
CA ARG A 156 -7.02 -1.98 -18.81
C ARG A 156 -5.71 -2.80 -18.75
N ARG A 157 -5.78 -4.13 -18.75
CA ARG A 157 -4.59 -4.97 -18.72
C ARG A 157 -3.64 -4.68 -19.87
N THR A 158 -2.37 -4.75 -19.57
CA THR A 158 -1.28 -4.62 -20.55
C THR A 158 -0.44 -5.90 -20.58
N PRO A 159 0.38 -6.14 -21.60
CA PRO A 159 1.31 -7.27 -21.57
C PRO A 159 2.20 -7.27 -20.32
N VAL A 160 2.62 -6.08 -19.86
CA VAL A 160 3.45 -5.93 -18.65
C VAL A 160 2.66 -6.30 -17.39
N SER A 161 1.45 -5.77 -17.20
CA SER A 161 0.63 -6.12 -16.04
C SER A 161 0.31 -7.61 -16.00
N MET A 162 0.03 -8.21 -17.16
CA MET A 162 -0.26 -9.65 -17.26
C MET A 162 0.92 -10.53 -16.85
N MET A 163 2.17 -10.12 -17.13
CA MET A 163 3.37 -10.83 -16.66
C MET A 163 3.43 -10.84 -15.14
N PHE A 164 3.28 -9.67 -14.52
CA PHE A 164 3.29 -9.55 -13.06
C PHE A 164 2.11 -10.27 -12.41
N SER A 165 0.90 -10.14 -12.94
CA SER A 165 -0.30 -10.81 -12.44
C SER A 165 -0.15 -12.32 -12.41
N ARG A 166 0.33 -12.92 -13.50
CA ARG A 166 0.52 -14.38 -13.61
C ARG A 166 1.57 -14.88 -12.61
N GLN A 167 2.70 -14.19 -12.52
CA GLN A 167 3.77 -14.57 -11.60
C GLN A 167 3.33 -14.42 -10.15
N SER A 168 2.64 -13.32 -9.82
CA SER A 168 2.06 -13.09 -8.50
C SER A 168 1.08 -14.21 -8.14
N PHE A 169 0.09 -14.48 -9.00
CA PHE A 169 -0.91 -15.52 -8.74
C PHE A 169 -0.28 -16.89 -8.54
N GLN A 170 0.70 -17.26 -9.36
CA GLN A 170 1.40 -18.53 -9.25
C GLN A 170 2.07 -18.71 -7.87
N TRP A 171 2.73 -17.69 -7.38
CA TRP A 171 3.41 -17.76 -6.09
C TRP A 171 2.44 -17.68 -4.92
N LEU A 172 1.38 -16.88 -5.01
CA LEU A 172 0.30 -16.87 -4.02
C LEU A 172 -0.38 -18.23 -3.91
N ALA A 173 -0.73 -18.84 -5.04
CA ALA A 173 -1.36 -20.17 -5.05
C ALA A 173 -0.48 -21.26 -4.41
N GLN A 174 0.84 -21.16 -4.55
CA GLN A 174 1.78 -22.12 -3.96
C GLN A 174 2.06 -21.87 -2.48
N SER A 175 2.05 -20.61 -2.04
CA SER A 175 2.62 -20.24 -0.74
C SER A 175 1.58 -19.73 0.26
N PHE A 176 0.41 -19.25 -0.17
CA PHE A 176 -0.57 -18.65 0.73
C PHE A 176 -1.11 -19.64 1.76
N HIS A 177 -1.42 -20.87 1.35
CA HIS A 177 -1.84 -21.93 2.28
C HIS A 177 -0.76 -22.20 3.34
N ARG A 178 0.51 -22.23 2.93
CA ARG A 178 1.64 -22.45 3.86
C ARG A 178 1.79 -21.35 4.89
N VAL A 179 1.59 -20.07 4.51
CA VAL A 179 1.63 -18.96 5.47
C VAL A 179 0.51 -19.06 6.52
N ILE A 180 -0.64 -19.62 6.16
CA ILE A 180 -1.76 -19.83 7.10
C ILE A 180 -1.49 -21.01 8.03
N SER A 181 -1.00 -22.14 7.51
CA SER A 181 -0.74 -23.35 8.30
C SER A 181 0.59 -23.33 9.06
N GLU A 182 1.56 -22.58 8.56
CA GLU A 182 2.92 -22.45 9.09
C GLU A 182 3.28 -20.96 9.27
N PRO A 183 2.67 -20.23 10.23
CA PRO A 183 2.76 -18.77 10.28
C PRO A 183 4.17 -18.21 10.51
N GLU A 184 5.10 -19.01 11.00
CA GLU A 184 6.51 -18.63 11.20
C GLU A 184 7.43 -19.03 10.03
N ASN A 185 6.90 -19.62 8.98
CA ASN A 185 7.67 -20.03 7.82
C ASN A 185 8.10 -18.82 6.98
N LEU A 186 9.33 -18.35 7.21
CA LEU A 186 9.89 -17.17 6.54
C LEU A 186 9.97 -17.31 5.02
N GLU A 187 10.23 -18.51 4.50
CA GLU A 187 10.25 -18.74 3.05
C GLU A 187 8.86 -18.50 2.44
N ALA A 188 7.82 -19.09 3.05
CA ALA A 188 6.45 -18.90 2.60
C ALA A 188 6.00 -17.42 2.73
N ARG A 189 6.36 -16.75 3.83
CA ARG A 189 6.08 -15.31 4.01
C ARG A 189 6.80 -14.47 2.97
N GLY A 190 8.06 -14.74 2.69
CA GLY A 190 8.83 -14.05 1.65
C GLY A 190 8.22 -14.22 0.25
N CYS A 191 7.79 -15.44 -0.08
CA CYS A 191 7.09 -15.71 -1.33
C CYS A 191 5.77 -14.92 -1.44
N VAL A 192 4.94 -14.91 -0.38
CA VAL A 192 3.66 -14.17 -0.37
C VAL A 192 3.91 -12.66 -0.40
N GLN A 193 4.88 -12.14 0.36
CA GLN A 193 5.22 -10.72 0.36
C GLN A 193 5.70 -10.26 -1.01
N PHE A 194 6.61 -10.99 -1.64
CA PHE A 194 7.08 -10.65 -2.98
C PHE A 194 5.96 -10.77 -4.03
N ALA A 195 5.11 -11.79 -3.92
CA ALA A 195 3.97 -11.96 -4.81
C ALA A 195 2.95 -10.81 -4.68
N ALA A 196 2.66 -10.36 -3.45
CA ALA A 196 1.82 -9.18 -3.22
C ALA A 196 2.42 -7.91 -3.84
N SER A 197 3.74 -7.73 -3.75
CA SER A 197 4.45 -6.62 -4.40
C SER A 197 4.34 -6.69 -5.93
N LEU A 198 4.46 -7.89 -6.53
CA LEU A 198 4.23 -8.08 -7.97
C LEU A 198 2.78 -7.76 -8.38
N ALA A 199 1.80 -8.11 -7.54
CA ALA A 199 0.42 -7.68 -7.77
C ALA A 199 0.28 -6.15 -7.74
N GLY A 200 0.99 -5.47 -6.83
CA GLY A 200 1.09 -4.00 -6.82
C GLY A 200 1.65 -3.43 -8.13
N LEU A 201 2.70 -4.02 -8.69
CA LEU A 201 3.22 -3.64 -10.01
C LEU A 201 2.22 -3.90 -11.13
N ALA A 202 1.43 -4.96 -11.03
CA ALA A 202 0.37 -5.23 -11.99
C ALA A 202 -0.71 -4.14 -11.92
N ILE A 203 -1.13 -3.71 -10.72
CA ILE A 203 -2.07 -2.61 -10.52
C ILE A 203 -1.52 -1.32 -11.13
N GLU A 204 -0.27 -0.98 -10.86
CA GLU A 204 0.39 0.22 -11.40
C GLU A 204 0.33 0.29 -12.93
N ASN A 205 0.31 -0.87 -13.60
CA ASN A 205 0.33 -0.98 -15.05
C ASN A 205 -1.04 -1.32 -15.69
N SER A 206 -2.13 -1.44 -14.91
CA SER A 206 -3.45 -1.81 -15.44
C SER A 206 -4.63 -1.20 -14.69
N MET A 207 -4.50 -0.97 -13.39
CA MET A 207 -5.60 -0.74 -12.46
C MET A 207 -6.40 -2.02 -12.15
N LEU A 208 -7.32 -1.92 -11.21
CA LEU A 208 -8.18 -3.00 -10.72
C LEU A 208 -9.48 -3.10 -11.54
N GLY A 209 -10.37 -3.99 -11.13
CA GLY A 209 -11.60 -4.33 -11.83
C GLY A 209 -12.85 -4.26 -10.95
N ALA A 210 -13.80 -5.16 -11.22
CA ALA A 210 -15.15 -5.12 -10.66
C ALA A 210 -15.18 -5.50 -9.18
N ALA A 211 -14.39 -6.47 -8.72
CA ALA A 211 -14.41 -6.91 -7.32
C ALA A 211 -14.02 -5.75 -6.37
N HIS A 212 -12.94 -5.02 -6.66
CA HIS A 212 -12.58 -3.85 -5.88
C HIS A 212 -13.57 -2.70 -5.99
N ALA A 213 -14.14 -2.48 -7.19
CA ALA A 213 -15.17 -1.45 -7.37
C ALA A 213 -16.41 -1.72 -6.51
N LEU A 214 -16.79 -2.97 -6.34
CA LEU A 214 -17.91 -3.40 -5.49
C LEU A 214 -17.55 -3.49 -4.00
N ALA A 215 -16.31 -3.84 -3.68
CA ALA A 215 -15.83 -3.95 -2.30
C ALA A 215 -15.62 -2.59 -1.62
N ASN A 216 -15.14 -1.58 -2.35
CA ASN A 216 -14.86 -0.27 -1.80
C ASN A 216 -16.06 0.36 -1.07
N PRO A 217 -17.31 0.37 -1.60
CA PRO A 217 -18.47 0.85 -0.88
C PRO A 217 -18.77 0.06 0.40
N LEU A 218 -18.51 -1.24 0.44
CA LEU A 218 -18.71 -2.07 1.64
C LEU A 218 -17.75 -1.66 2.76
N THR A 219 -16.49 -1.44 2.41
CA THR A 219 -15.49 -0.93 3.36
C THR A 219 -15.85 0.48 3.83
N ALA A 220 -16.20 1.37 2.90
CA ALA A 220 -16.42 2.79 3.22
C ALA A 220 -17.69 3.06 4.03
N ASN A 221 -18.77 2.28 3.83
CA ASN A 221 -20.07 2.57 4.44
C ASN A 221 -20.45 1.60 5.57
N TYR A 222 -19.80 0.42 5.64
CA TYR A 222 -20.19 -0.64 6.57
C TYR A 222 -19.00 -1.16 7.40
N ASP A 223 -17.83 -0.54 7.29
CA ASP A 223 -16.61 -0.93 8.01
C ASP A 223 -16.21 -2.40 7.82
N VAL A 224 -16.61 -3.02 6.69
CA VAL A 224 -16.20 -4.38 6.36
C VAL A 224 -14.70 -4.36 6.06
N PRO A 225 -13.87 -5.22 6.71
CA PRO A 225 -12.45 -5.30 6.40
C PRO A 225 -12.20 -5.48 4.90
N HIS A 226 -11.29 -4.69 4.33
CA HIS A 226 -11.11 -4.59 2.88
C HIS A 226 -10.90 -5.95 2.19
N GLY A 227 -9.96 -6.75 2.70
CA GLY A 227 -9.70 -8.08 2.15
C GLY A 227 -10.90 -9.04 2.25
N GLN A 228 -11.76 -8.88 3.26
CA GLN A 228 -13.00 -9.63 3.37
C GLN A 228 -14.00 -9.18 2.29
N ALA A 229 -14.19 -7.88 2.15
CA ALA A 229 -15.09 -7.33 1.14
C ALA A 229 -14.69 -7.76 -0.28
N VAL A 230 -13.41 -7.65 -0.60
CA VAL A 230 -12.88 -8.06 -1.91
C VAL A 230 -13.03 -9.58 -2.10
N GLY A 231 -12.68 -10.39 -1.09
CA GLY A 231 -12.80 -11.84 -1.15
C GLY A 231 -14.23 -12.36 -1.38
N VAL A 232 -15.24 -11.64 -0.84
CA VAL A 232 -16.66 -11.95 -1.08
C VAL A 232 -17.08 -11.54 -2.50
N MET A 233 -16.55 -10.46 -3.06
CA MET A 233 -16.93 -9.96 -4.39
C MET A 233 -16.20 -10.67 -5.53
N LEU A 234 -15.01 -11.20 -5.28
CA LEU A 234 -14.15 -11.80 -6.33
C LEU A 234 -14.79 -12.94 -7.13
N PRO A 235 -15.60 -13.85 -6.53
CA PRO A 235 -16.22 -14.96 -7.28
C PRO A 235 -17.34 -14.55 -8.26
N TYR A 236 -17.83 -13.31 -8.19
CA TYR A 236 -18.94 -12.78 -9.00
C TYR A 236 -18.44 -11.83 -10.09
#